data_b227439102aae2a05d3662a4dea51d82
#
_entry.id   b227439102aae2a05d3662a4dea51d82
#
_cell.length_a   1.000
_cell.length_b   1.000
_cell.length_c   1.000
_cell.angle_alpha   90.00
_cell.angle_beta   90.00
_cell.angle_gamma   90.00
#
_symmetry.space_group_name_H-M   'P 1'
#
loop_
_entity.id
_entity.type
_entity.pdbx_description
1 polymer ?
#
loop_
_entity_poly.entity_id
_entity_poly.type
_entity_poly.pdbx_seq_one_letter_code
_entity_poly.pdbx_strand_id
1 'polypeptide(L)'
;MAYSIGIDSGSTATKGILLADGVITRRFLVPTPFRPATTITEAWETLREGLETTPFLTLTGYGRQLVDFADKQVTEISCHGLGARFLAPATRAVIDIGGQDSKVIQLDDDGNLCDFLMNDKCAAGTGRFLEVISRTLGTSVEQLDSITENVTPHAITSMCTVFAESEVISLRSAGVAPEAILAGVINAMARRSANFIARLSCKAPILFTGGVSHCQTFARMLESHLGMPVNTHPDAQFAGAIGAAVIGQRVRKRR
;
A
#
# COMPACT_ATOMS: atom_id res chain seq x y z
N MET A 1 7.98 1.32 -29.59
CA MET A 1 7.59 1.61 -28.18
C MET A 1 8.33 0.68 -27.24
N ALA A 2 8.84 1.20 -26.12
CA ALA A 2 9.51 0.39 -25.10
C ALA A 2 8.48 0.02 -24.02
N TYR A 3 8.01 -1.23 -24.04
CA TYR A 3 7.06 -1.75 -23.08
C TYR A 3 7.77 -2.39 -21.88
N SER A 4 7.29 -2.12 -20.66
CA SER A 4 7.72 -2.78 -19.44
C SER A 4 6.52 -3.06 -18.55
N ILE A 5 6.43 -4.28 -18.03
CA ILE A 5 5.42 -4.69 -17.06
C ILE A 5 6.07 -4.86 -15.70
N GLY A 6 5.46 -4.26 -14.68
CA GLY A 6 5.77 -4.51 -13.28
C GLY A 6 4.59 -5.18 -12.60
N ILE A 7 4.85 -6.28 -11.90
CA ILE A 7 3.83 -6.96 -11.09
C ILE A 7 4.31 -7.00 -9.64
N ASP A 8 3.47 -6.50 -8.75
CA ASP A 8 3.60 -6.60 -7.30
C ASP A 8 2.63 -7.67 -6.79
N SER A 9 3.16 -8.85 -6.53
CA SER A 9 2.39 -9.95 -5.95
C SER A 9 2.42 -9.86 -4.42
N GLY A 10 1.54 -9.00 -3.89
CA GLY A 10 1.38 -8.82 -2.45
C GLY A 10 0.57 -9.93 -1.78
N SER A 11 0.58 -9.95 -0.45
CA SER A 11 -0.13 -10.96 0.36
C SER A 11 -1.66 -10.88 0.26
N THR A 12 -2.21 -9.69 -0.01
CA THR A 12 -3.67 -9.45 -0.06
C THR A 12 -4.17 -9.17 -1.47
N ALA A 13 -3.38 -8.47 -2.29
CA ALA A 13 -3.74 -8.16 -3.67
C ALA A 13 -2.51 -8.22 -4.58
N THR A 14 -2.72 -8.72 -5.80
CA THR A 14 -1.75 -8.68 -6.90
C THR A 14 -2.07 -7.47 -7.78
N LYS A 15 -1.07 -6.61 -7.98
CA LYS A 15 -1.17 -5.39 -8.79
C LYS A 15 -0.19 -5.48 -9.95
N GLY A 16 -0.63 -5.00 -11.10
CA GLY A 16 0.20 -4.97 -12.29
C GLY A 16 0.07 -3.65 -13.03
N ILE A 17 1.18 -3.21 -13.63
CA ILE A 17 1.26 -1.98 -14.43
C ILE A 17 1.99 -2.26 -15.74
N LEU A 18 1.41 -1.78 -16.84
CA LEU A 18 2.10 -1.65 -18.12
C LEU A 18 2.56 -0.21 -18.31
N LEU A 19 3.86 -0.02 -18.48
CA LEU A 19 4.45 1.24 -18.96
C LEU A 19 4.77 1.13 -20.45
N ALA A 20 4.32 2.12 -21.22
CA ALA A 20 4.74 2.35 -22.61
C ALA A 20 5.45 3.70 -22.66
N ASP A 21 6.74 3.71 -23.01
CA ASP A 21 7.58 4.92 -23.10
C ASP A 21 7.50 5.84 -21.85
N GLY A 22 7.36 5.25 -20.66
CA GLY A 22 7.30 5.97 -19.38
C GLY A 22 5.89 6.41 -18.96
N VAL A 23 4.85 6.03 -19.68
CA VAL A 23 3.46 6.35 -19.37
C VAL A 23 2.72 5.09 -18.93
N ILE A 24 1.91 5.19 -17.87
CA ILE A 24 1.02 4.09 -17.44
C ILE A 24 -0.12 3.97 -18.45
N THR A 25 -0.20 2.82 -19.13
CA THR A 25 -1.23 2.55 -20.15
C THR A 25 -2.25 1.51 -19.71
N ARG A 26 -1.86 0.57 -18.85
CA ARG A 26 -2.76 -0.45 -18.31
C ARG A 26 -2.51 -0.68 -16.84
N ARG A 27 -3.56 -1.07 -16.12
CA ARG A 27 -3.54 -1.45 -14.69
C ARG A 27 -4.24 -2.79 -14.51
N PHE A 28 -3.70 -3.60 -13.63
CA PHE A 28 -4.29 -4.87 -13.19
C PHE A 28 -4.35 -4.87 -11.67
N LEU A 29 -5.49 -5.24 -11.09
CA LEU A 29 -5.68 -5.34 -9.65
C LEU A 29 -6.69 -6.42 -9.34
N VAL A 30 -6.26 -7.46 -8.63
CA VAL A 30 -7.14 -8.52 -8.13
C VAL A 30 -6.72 -8.96 -6.73
N PRO A 31 -7.62 -9.50 -5.91
CA PRO A 31 -7.26 -10.16 -4.67
C PRO A 31 -6.27 -11.29 -4.92
N THR A 32 -5.24 -11.42 -4.08
CA THR A 32 -4.28 -12.54 -4.18
C THR A 32 -4.93 -13.82 -3.64
N PRO A 33 -5.09 -14.86 -4.46
CA PRO A 33 -5.67 -16.13 -4.04
C PRO A 33 -4.68 -16.99 -3.26
N PHE A 34 -5.13 -18.15 -2.79
CA PHE A 34 -4.28 -19.14 -2.12
C PHE A 34 -3.05 -19.58 -2.97
N ARG A 35 -3.18 -19.53 -4.29
CA ARG A 35 -2.07 -19.80 -5.24
C ARG A 35 -1.71 -18.52 -6.00
N PRO A 36 -0.82 -17.67 -5.46
CA PRO A 36 -0.51 -16.37 -6.08
C PRO A 36 0.11 -16.48 -7.47
N ALA A 37 0.78 -17.58 -7.80
CA ALA A 37 1.36 -17.80 -9.14
C ALA A 37 0.31 -17.69 -10.26
N THR A 38 -0.94 -18.09 -10.01
CA THR A 38 -2.02 -17.98 -11.01
C THR A 38 -2.35 -16.54 -11.34
N THR A 39 -2.44 -15.67 -10.34
CA THR A 39 -2.69 -14.23 -10.55
C THR A 39 -1.49 -13.49 -11.14
N ILE A 40 -0.27 -13.93 -10.88
CA ILE A 40 0.92 -13.38 -11.56
C ILE A 40 0.84 -13.69 -13.06
N THR A 41 0.49 -14.94 -13.41
CA THR A 41 0.33 -15.35 -14.82
C THR A 41 -0.83 -14.60 -15.48
N GLU A 42 -1.98 -14.49 -14.83
CA GLU A 42 -3.13 -13.73 -15.32
C GLU A 42 -2.78 -12.26 -15.54
N ALA A 43 -2.11 -11.61 -14.59
CA ALA A 43 -1.64 -10.23 -14.72
C ALA A 43 -0.69 -10.06 -15.91
N TRP A 44 0.23 -11.00 -16.10
CA TRP A 44 1.14 -11.01 -17.24
C TRP A 44 0.41 -11.10 -18.56
N GLU A 45 -0.51 -12.07 -18.71
CA GLU A 45 -1.27 -12.26 -19.95
C GLU A 45 -2.18 -11.05 -20.25
N THR A 46 -2.91 -10.57 -19.24
CA THR A 46 -3.81 -9.41 -19.41
C THR A 46 -3.06 -8.14 -19.81
N LEU A 47 -1.91 -7.87 -19.15
CA LEU A 47 -1.18 -6.63 -19.40
C LEU A 47 -0.44 -6.65 -20.75
N ARG A 48 -0.02 -7.80 -21.25
CA ARG A 48 0.68 -7.93 -22.53
C ARG A 48 -0.23 -8.13 -23.73
N GLU A 49 -1.52 -8.34 -23.54
CA GLU A 49 -2.48 -8.63 -24.61
C GLU A 49 -2.43 -7.56 -25.72
N GLY A 50 -2.32 -8.01 -26.99
CA GLY A 50 -2.29 -7.13 -28.16
C GLY A 50 -1.01 -6.28 -28.32
N LEU A 51 0.05 -6.54 -27.56
CA LEU A 51 1.34 -5.89 -27.79
C LEU A 51 2.12 -6.60 -28.92
N GLU A 52 2.67 -5.81 -29.85
CA GLU A 52 3.47 -6.33 -30.97
C GLU A 52 4.84 -6.89 -30.52
N THR A 53 5.37 -6.41 -29.39
CA THR A 53 6.67 -6.83 -28.87
C THR A 53 6.54 -7.28 -27.42
N THR A 54 7.27 -8.32 -27.04
CA THR A 54 7.30 -8.81 -25.64
C THR A 54 7.83 -7.74 -24.70
N PRO A 55 7.04 -7.31 -23.68
CA PRO A 55 7.48 -6.37 -22.69
C PRO A 55 8.52 -7.00 -21.75
N PHE A 56 9.34 -6.17 -21.11
CA PHE A 56 10.23 -6.62 -20.04
C PHE A 56 9.42 -6.80 -18.75
N LEU A 57 9.47 -8.00 -18.15
CA LEU A 57 8.73 -8.31 -16.92
C LEU A 57 9.61 -8.19 -15.68
N THR A 58 9.20 -7.33 -14.75
CA THR A 58 9.83 -7.23 -13.42
C THR A 58 8.81 -7.60 -12.34
N LEU A 59 9.17 -8.53 -11.47
CA LEU A 59 8.36 -8.94 -10.33
C LEU A 59 8.87 -8.34 -9.02
N THR A 60 7.93 -7.99 -8.16
CA THR A 60 8.16 -7.61 -6.77
C THR A 60 7.07 -8.20 -5.87
N GLY A 61 7.11 -7.91 -4.59
CA GLY A 61 6.17 -8.43 -3.62
C GLY A 61 6.59 -9.78 -3.04
N TYR A 62 5.78 -10.27 -2.13
CA TYR A 62 5.95 -11.56 -1.46
C TYR A 62 6.05 -12.72 -2.46
N GLY A 63 5.21 -12.70 -3.51
CA GLY A 63 5.14 -13.74 -4.53
C GLY A 63 6.18 -13.64 -5.66
N ARG A 64 7.13 -12.71 -5.62
CA ARG A 64 8.07 -12.44 -6.73
C ARG A 64 8.91 -13.64 -7.22
N GLN A 65 9.04 -14.69 -6.39
CA GLN A 65 9.82 -15.89 -6.70
C GLN A 65 8.96 -17.09 -7.11
N LEU A 66 7.64 -16.93 -7.21
CA LEU A 66 6.71 -18.04 -7.45
C LEU A 66 6.60 -18.46 -8.92
N VAL A 67 7.19 -17.69 -9.83
CA VAL A 67 7.25 -18.00 -11.27
C VAL A 67 8.67 -17.78 -11.78
N ASP A 68 9.03 -18.49 -12.86
CA ASP A 68 10.38 -18.52 -13.45
C ASP A 68 10.52 -17.72 -14.75
N PHE A 69 9.39 -17.23 -15.30
CA PHE A 69 9.37 -16.52 -16.59
C PHE A 69 9.61 -15.01 -16.48
N ALA A 70 9.91 -14.49 -15.29
CA ALA A 70 10.20 -13.06 -15.11
C ALA A 70 11.64 -12.73 -15.53
N ASP A 71 11.82 -11.62 -16.26
CA ASP A 71 13.16 -11.12 -16.64
C ASP A 71 13.96 -10.63 -15.44
N LYS A 72 13.26 -10.13 -14.41
CA LYS A 72 13.88 -9.62 -13.19
C LYS A 72 12.98 -9.71 -11.97
N GLN A 73 13.59 -9.96 -10.81
CA GLN A 73 12.97 -9.92 -9.50
C GLN A 73 13.63 -8.85 -8.65
N VAL A 74 12.85 -8.01 -7.95
CA VAL A 74 13.34 -6.88 -7.17
C VAL A 74 12.62 -6.82 -5.82
N THR A 75 13.29 -6.29 -4.80
CA THR A 75 12.70 -6.13 -3.46
C THR A 75 11.59 -5.08 -3.45
N GLU A 76 10.60 -5.27 -2.61
CA GLU A 76 9.47 -4.34 -2.45
C GLU A 76 9.93 -2.93 -2.09
N ILE A 77 10.86 -2.81 -1.14
CA ILE A 77 11.38 -1.53 -0.68
C ILE A 77 11.91 -0.68 -1.85
N SER A 78 12.73 -1.28 -2.72
CA SER A 78 13.27 -0.59 -3.90
C SER A 78 12.16 -0.18 -4.87
N CYS A 79 11.18 -1.06 -5.08
CA CYS A 79 10.09 -0.80 -6.01
C CYS A 79 9.16 0.30 -5.47
N HIS A 80 8.76 0.24 -4.19
CA HIS A 80 7.90 1.27 -3.59
C HIS A 80 8.56 2.65 -3.61
N GLY A 81 9.86 2.75 -3.29
CA GLY A 81 10.60 4.02 -3.37
C GLY A 81 10.59 4.61 -4.78
N LEU A 82 10.92 3.80 -5.80
CA LEU A 82 10.93 4.25 -7.20
C LEU A 82 9.53 4.57 -7.74
N GLY A 83 8.53 3.77 -7.37
CA GLY A 83 7.15 4.02 -7.77
C GLY A 83 6.59 5.29 -7.14
N ALA A 84 6.91 5.55 -5.89
CA ALA A 84 6.53 6.79 -5.21
C ALA A 84 7.14 8.02 -5.89
N ARG A 85 8.42 7.96 -6.26
CA ARG A 85 9.10 9.03 -7.02
C ARG A 85 8.54 9.21 -8.42
N PHE A 86 8.07 8.14 -9.05
CA PHE A 86 7.38 8.23 -10.34
C PHE A 86 6.06 8.98 -10.23
N LEU A 87 5.26 8.69 -9.18
CA LEU A 87 3.97 9.32 -8.93
C LEU A 87 4.11 10.77 -8.44
N ALA A 88 5.08 11.02 -7.56
CA ALA A 88 5.36 12.32 -6.96
C ALA A 88 6.88 12.55 -6.92
N PRO A 89 7.46 13.20 -7.94
CA PRO A 89 8.91 13.34 -8.08
C PRO A 89 9.65 14.00 -6.92
N ALA A 90 8.97 14.81 -6.11
CA ALA A 90 9.56 15.45 -4.93
C ALA A 90 9.59 14.56 -3.67
N THR A 91 9.02 13.34 -3.71
CA THR A 91 8.90 12.46 -2.54
C THR A 91 10.25 12.18 -1.89
N ARG A 92 10.33 12.38 -0.57
CA ARG A 92 11.50 12.12 0.29
C ARG A 92 11.27 10.96 1.26
N ALA A 93 10.01 10.66 1.55
CA ALA A 93 9.64 9.50 2.34
C ALA A 93 8.38 8.85 1.78
N VAL A 94 8.30 7.52 1.92
CA VAL A 94 7.13 6.73 1.56
C VAL A 94 6.62 6.05 2.82
N ILE A 95 5.33 6.18 3.06
CA ILE A 95 4.61 5.39 4.05
C ILE A 95 3.75 4.41 3.27
N ASP A 96 4.07 3.13 3.33
CA ASP A 96 3.29 2.09 2.68
C ASP A 96 2.54 1.27 3.73
N ILE A 97 1.21 1.24 3.64
CA ILE A 97 0.39 0.40 4.50
C ILE A 97 -0.37 -0.58 3.62
N GLY A 98 0.16 -1.79 3.59
CA GLY A 98 -0.40 -2.93 2.88
C GLY A 98 -1.47 -3.66 3.68
N GLY A 99 -1.90 -4.82 3.15
CA GLY A 99 -2.88 -5.67 3.82
C GLY A 99 -2.34 -6.36 5.07
N GLN A 100 -1.06 -6.79 5.07
CA GLN A 100 -0.47 -7.56 6.17
C GLN A 100 0.81 -6.95 6.74
N ASP A 101 1.37 -5.96 6.10
CA ASP A 101 2.58 -5.28 6.52
C ASP A 101 2.47 -3.76 6.37
N SER A 102 3.41 -3.05 6.98
CA SER A 102 3.59 -1.63 6.76
C SER A 102 5.09 -1.31 6.67
N LYS A 103 5.41 -0.34 5.80
CA LYS A 103 6.78 0.06 5.52
C LYS A 103 6.92 1.58 5.59
N VAL A 104 8.07 2.02 6.03
CA VAL A 104 8.50 3.41 5.95
C VAL A 104 9.81 3.42 5.21
N ILE A 105 9.91 4.21 4.14
CA ILE A 105 11.08 4.25 3.26
C ILE A 105 11.55 5.68 3.19
N GLN A 106 12.82 5.93 3.50
CA GLN A 106 13.46 7.23 3.35
C GLN A 106 14.30 7.27 2.09
N LEU A 107 14.15 8.35 1.32
CA LEU A 107 14.86 8.59 0.08
C LEU A 107 15.74 9.84 0.20
N ASP A 108 16.89 9.84 -0.49
CA ASP A 108 17.70 11.04 -0.67
C ASP A 108 17.09 12.00 -1.72
N ASP A 109 17.78 13.11 -2.00
CA ASP A 109 17.34 14.12 -2.98
C ASP A 109 17.27 13.53 -4.40
N ASP A 110 18.11 12.57 -4.72
CA ASP A 110 18.16 11.89 -6.02
C ASP A 110 17.13 10.74 -6.11
N GLY A 111 16.45 10.42 -5.01
CA GLY A 111 15.44 9.35 -4.92
C GLY A 111 16.02 7.96 -4.67
N ASN A 112 17.28 7.88 -4.21
CA ASN A 112 17.87 6.61 -3.79
C ASN A 112 17.41 6.26 -2.39
N LEU A 113 17.33 4.96 -2.12
CA LEU A 113 17.01 4.44 -0.79
C LEU A 113 18.12 4.79 0.20
N CYS A 114 17.76 5.51 1.28
CA CYS A 114 18.65 5.80 2.40
C CYS A 114 18.48 4.81 3.54
N ASP A 115 17.24 4.63 3.98
CA ASP A 115 16.89 3.80 5.13
C ASP A 115 15.45 3.34 5.04
N PHE A 116 15.08 2.32 5.79
CA PHE A 116 13.70 1.84 5.87
C PHE A 116 13.38 1.12 7.17
N LEU A 117 12.12 1.12 7.54
CA LEU A 117 11.54 0.28 8.59
C LEU A 117 10.42 -0.56 7.99
N MET A 118 10.24 -1.77 8.50
CA MET A 118 9.16 -2.67 8.11
C MET A 118 8.52 -3.30 9.35
N ASN A 119 7.21 -3.36 9.36
CA ASN A 119 6.41 -4.11 10.31
C ASN A 119 5.65 -5.19 9.55
N ASP A 120 6.11 -6.43 9.65
CA ASP A 120 5.53 -7.62 9.06
C ASP A 120 5.03 -8.64 10.11
N LYS A 121 5.04 -8.23 11.39
CA LYS A 121 4.70 -9.10 12.53
C LYS A 121 3.39 -8.74 13.23
N CYS A 122 2.92 -7.49 13.08
CA CYS A 122 1.77 -7.02 13.84
C CYS A 122 0.68 -6.44 12.94
N ALA A 123 -0.46 -7.13 12.89
CA ALA A 123 -1.61 -6.74 12.08
C ALA A 123 -2.23 -5.38 12.46
N ALA A 124 -2.07 -4.92 13.71
CA ALA A 124 -2.70 -3.70 14.21
C ALA A 124 -2.25 -2.38 13.53
N GLY A 125 -1.26 -2.43 12.66
CA GLY A 125 -0.80 -1.30 11.82
C GLY A 125 -0.96 -1.56 10.32
N THR A 126 -1.89 -2.43 9.93
CA THR A 126 -2.07 -2.88 8.54
C THR A 126 -3.53 -2.86 8.12
N GLY A 127 -3.81 -2.95 6.82
CA GLY A 127 -5.17 -3.00 6.29
C GLY A 127 -6.01 -4.15 6.84
N ARG A 128 -5.37 -5.26 7.23
CA ARG A 128 -6.07 -6.41 7.84
C ARG A 128 -6.80 -6.04 9.14
N PHE A 129 -6.24 -5.14 9.92
CA PHE A 129 -6.91 -4.63 11.12
C PHE A 129 -8.21 -3.91 10.78
N LEU A 130 -8.17 -2.99 9.81
CA LEU A 130 -9.37 -2.29 9.35
C LEU A 130 -10.40 -3.25 8.78
N GLU A 131 -9.98 -4.23 7.99
CA GLU A 131 -10.86 -5.23 7.40
C GLU A 131 -11.60 -6.06 8.46
N VAL A 132 -10.88 -6.56 9.48
CA VAL A 132 -11.48 -7.35 10.58
C VAL A 132 -12.52 -6.52 11.33
N ILE A 133 -12.16 -5.30 11.75
CA ILE A 133 -13.07 -4.44 12.52
C ILE A 133 -14.26 -3.98 11.69
N SER A 134 -14.06 -3.60 10.43
CA SER A 134 -15.17 -3.23 9.53
C SER A 134 -16.19 -4.36 9.42
N ARG A 135 -15.71 -5.59 9.20
CA ARG A 135 -16.57 -6.77 9.13
C ARG A 135 -17.33 -7.01 10.43
N THR A 136 -16.67 -6.87 11.60
CA THR A 136 -17.30 -7.01 12.92
C THR A 136 -18.43 -6.00 13.14
N LEU A 137 -18.33 -4.82 12.53
CA LEU A 137 -19.35 -3.75 12.58
C LEU A 137 -20.34 -3.78 11.41
N GLY A 138 -20.26 -4.80 10.53
CA GLY A 138 -21.20 -5.00 9.42
C GLY A 138 -21.00 -4.04 8.25
N THR A 139 -19.76 -3.53 8.07
CA THR A 139 -19.38 -2.63 6.98
C THR A 139 -18.15 -3.16 6.22
N SER A 140 -17.70 -2.44 5.21
CA SER A 140 -16.50 -2.76 4.43
C SER A 140 -15.46 -1.63 4.46
N VAL A 141 -14.23 -1.94 4.07
CA VAL A 141 -13.13 -0.97 4.04
C VAL A 141 -13.40 0.17 3.04
N GLU A 142 -14.11 -0.12 1.96
CA GLU A 142 -14.48 0.85 0.92
C GLU A 142 -15.46 1.92 1.44
N GLN A 143 -16.23 1.59 2.49
CA GLN A 143 -17.22 2.48 3.07
C GLN A 143 -16.67 3.34 4.23
N LEU A 144 -15.42 3.13 4.65
CA LEU A 144 -14.85 3.80 5.82
C LEU A 144 -14.94 5.32 5.73
N ASP A 145 -14.55 5.92 4.61
CA ASP A 145 -14.58 7.38 4.47
C ASP A 145 -15.99 7.94 4.59
N SER A 146 -16.98 7.35 3.89
CA SER A 146 -18.36 7.82 3.92
C SER A 146 -19.00 7.68 5.32
N ILE A 147 -18.60 6.67 6.08
CA ILE A 147 -19.16 6.42 7.43
C ILE A 147 -18.48 7.30 8.49
N THR A 148 -17.17 7.58 8.34
CA THR A 148 -16.39 8.25 9.39
C THR A 148 -16.10 9.73 9.09
N GLU A 149 -16.60 10.25 7.97
CA GLU A 149 -16.44 11.66 7.63
C GLU A 149 -17.12 12.55 8.70
N ASN A 150 -16.34 13.49 9.26
CA ASN A 150 -16.80 14.44 10.30
C ASN A 150 -17.33 13.78 11.59
N VAL A 151 -17.01 12.50 11.84
CA VAL A 151 -17.38 11.79 13.06
C VAL A 151 -16.33 11.98 14.14
N THR A 152 -16.74 12.31 15.37
CA THR A 152 -15.83 12.34 16.52
C THR A 152 -15.42 10.93 16.92
N PRO A 153 -14.12 10.60 16.90
CA PRO A 153 -13.64 9.26 17.25
C PRO A 153 -13.93 8.89 18.70
N HIS A 154 -14.52 7.72 18.94
CA HIS A 154 -14.55 7.13 20.27
C HIS A 154 -13.17 6.58 20.62
N ALA A 155 -12.69 6.77 21.86
CA ALA A 155 -11.38 6.29 22.25
C ALA A 155 -11.32 4.76 22.25
N ILE A 156 -10.36 4.20 21.50
CA ILE A 156 -10.02 2.79 21.49
C ILE A 156 -8.70 2.62 22.26
N THR A 157 -8.73 1.77 23.27
CA THR A 157 -7.60 1.58 24.20
C THR A 157 -6.74 0.38 23.82
N SER A 158 -7.32 -0.63 23.22
CA SER A 158 -6.63 -1.88 22.86
C SER A 158 -5.69 -1.70 21.68
N MET A 159 -4.43 -2.10 21.88
CA MET A 159 -3.38 -2.00 20.88
C MET A 159 -3.28 -3.22 19.96
N CYS A 160 -3.76 -4.36 20.39
CA CYS A 160 -3.73 -5.63 19.66
C CYS A 160 -5.04 -5.85 18.92
N THR A 161 -5.00 -6.30 17.68
CA THR A 161 -6.18 -6.57 16.85
C THR A 161 -7.20 -7.48 17.55
N VAL A 162 -6.74 -8.53 18.23
CA VAL A 162 -7.62 -9.48 18.95
C VAL A 162 -8.35 -8.81 20.11
N PHE A 163 -7.64 -8.02 20.91
CA PHE A 163 -8.26 -7.31 22.04
C PHE A 163 -9.11 -6.13 21.57
N ALA A 164 -8.71 -5.46 20.50
CA ALA A 164 -9.50 -4.38 19.89
C ALA A 164 -10.84 -4.89 19.36
N GLU A 165 -10.89 -6.09 18.77
CA GLU A 165 -12.14 -6.70 18.34
C GLU A 165 -13.10 -6.93 19.53
N SER A 166 -12.58 -7.44 20.65
CA SER A 166 -13.36 -7.63 21.88
C SER A 166 -13.85 -6.29 22.47
N GLU A 167 -13.01 -5.26 22.46
CA GLU A 167 -13.37 -3.91 22.88
C GLU A 167 -14.47 -3.31 22.00
N VAL A 168 -14.36 -3.45 20.68
CA VAL A 168 -15.36 -3.00 19.69
C VAL A 168 -16.72 -3.67 19.93
N ILE A 169 -16.73 -4.99 20.17
CA ILE A 169 -17.97 -5.74 20.51
C ILE A 169 -18.59 -5.20 21.79
N SER A 170 -17.77 -4.94 22.82
CA SER A 170 -18.23 -4.39 24.09
C SER A 170 -18.82 -2.98 23.94
N LEU A 171 -18.16 -2.10 23.19
CA LEU A 171 -18.63 -0.73 22.90
C LEU A 171 -19.96 -0.75 22.13
N ARG A 172 -20.08 -1.62 21.11
CA ARG A 172 -21.33 -1.82 20.38
C ARG A 172 -22.44 -2.26 21.30
N SER A 173 -22.18 -3.19 22.21
CA SER A 173 -23.16 -3.70 23.19
C SER A 173 -23.54 -2.63 24.22
N ALA A 174 -22.65 -1.68 24.51
CA ALA A 174 -22.90 -0.50 25.35
C ALA A 174 -23.66 0.63 24.62
N GLY A 175 -24.03 0.45 23.34
CA GLY A 175 -24.79 1.41 22.56
C GLY A 175 -23.95 2.54 21.96
N VAL A 176 -22.63 2.42 21.90
CA VAL A 176 -21.78 3.39 21.20
C VAL A 176 -22.04 3.28 19.70
N ALA A 177 -22.19 4.43 19.04
CA ALA A 177 -22.47 4.51 17.60
C ALA A 177 -21.35 3.83 16.78
N PRO A 178 -21.69 2.93 15.84
CA PRO A 178 -20.69 2.22 15.03
C PRO A 178 -19.71 3.13 14.30
N GLU A 179 -20.18 4.28 13.82
CA GLU A 179 -19.37 5.30 13.14
C GLU A 179 -18.29 5.87 14.05
N ALA A 180 -18.65 6.14 15.33
CA ALA A 180 -17.71 6.65 16.33
C ALA A 180 -16.66 5.59 16.70
N ILE A 181 -17.06 4.32 16.77
CA ILE A 181 -16.16 3.19 17.00
C ILE A 181 -15.18 3.07 15.82
N LEU A 182 -15.66 3.08 14.58
CA LEU A 182 -14.83 3.00 13.37
C LEU A 182 -13.84 4.16 13.28
N ALA A 183 -14.30 5.39 13.50
CA ALA A 183 -13.43 6.56 13.55
C ALA A 183 -12.36 6.42 14.65
N GLY A 184 -12.71 5.86 15.80
CA GLY A 184 -11.81 5.57 16.91
C GLY A 184 -10.72 4.55 16.54
N VAL A 185 -11.10 3.49 15.83
CA VAL A 185 -10.17 2.45 15.32
C VAL A 185 -9.20 3.05 14.31
N ILE A 186 -9.70 3.82 13.34
CA ILE A 186 -8.86 4.53 12.35
C ILE A 186 -7.87 5.45 13.06
N ASN A 187 -8.33 6.23 14.05
CA ASN A 187 -7.49 7.15 14.82
C ASN A 187 -6.41 6.41 15.63
N ALA A 188 -6.76 5.31 16.30
CA ALA A 188 -5.82 4.49 17.04
C ALA A 188 -4.74 3.87 16.12
N MET A 189 -5.14 3.39 14.93
CA MET A 189 -4.24 2.87 13.93
C MET A 189 -3.32 3.97 13.36
N ALA A 190 -3.86 5.15 13.03
CA ALA A 190 -3.09 6.29 12.53
C ALA A 190 -2.04 6.76 13.55
N ARG A 191 -2.42 6.88 14.83
CA ARG A 191 -1.49 7.21 15.93
C ARG A 191 -0.38 6.17 16.06
N ARG A 192 -0.72 4.88 15.96
CA ARG A 192 0.28 3.80 16.00
C ARG A 192 1.24 3.87 14.82
N SER A 193 0.71 4.11 13.62
CA SER A 193 1.52 4.29 12.41
C SER A 193 2.44 5.50 12.53
N ALA A 194 1.95 6.63 13.05
CA ALA A 194 2.78 7.80 13.31
C ALA A 194 3.92 7.52 14.28
N ASN A 195 3.67 6.80 15.37
CA ASN A 195 4.71 6.40 16.33
C ASN A 195 5.74 5.43 15.69
N PHE A 196 5.31 4.57 14.77
CA PHE A 196 6.23 3.70 14.03
C PHE A 196 7.10 4.51 13.07
N ILE A 197 6.51 5.45 12.33
CA ILE A 197 7.18 6.34 11.37
C ILE A 197 8.18 7.25 12.07
N ALA A 198 7.86 7.75 13.27
CA ALA A 198 8.74 8.62 14.06
C ALA A 198 10.07 7.95 14.46
N ARG A 199 10.17 6.62 14.36
CA ARG A 199 11.42 5.89 14.60
C ARG A 199 12.45 6.07 13.49
N LEU A 200 12.00 6.50 12.32
CA LEU A 200 12.83 6.88 11.18
C LEU A 200 12.64 8.39 10.97
N SER A 201 13.70 9.17 11.02
CA SER A 201 13.63 10.64 10.87
C SER A 201 13.24 11.03 9.44
N CYS A 202 11.98 10.74 9.08
CA CYS A 202 11.43 10.97 7.76
C CYS A 202 11.40 12.46 7.42
N LYS A 203 11.75 12.79 6.17
CA LYS A 203 11.69 14.15 5.63
C LYS A 203 10.49 14.27 4.68
N ALA A 204 9.79 15.40 4.77
CA ALA A 204 8.78 15.78 3.77
C ALA A 204 9.43 16.14 2.42
N PRO A 205 8.74 16.01 1.29
CA PRO A 205 7.37 15.52 1.14
C PRO A 205 7.22 13.99 1.33
N ILE A 206 6.13 13.61 2.00
CA ILE A 206 5.76 12.22 2.23
C ILE A 206 4.69 11.79 1.23
N LEU A 207 4.83 10.62 0.61
CA LEU A 207 3.76 9.96 -0.15
C LEU A 207 3.25 8.75 0.62
N PHE A 208 1.93 8.69 0.83
CA PHE A 208 1.25 7.56 1.43
C PHE A 208 0.78 6.59 0.34
N THR A 209 1.20 5.32 0.44
CA THR A 209 0.96 4.26 -0.54
C THR A 209 0.34 3.03 0.11
N GLY A 210 0.06 1.99 -0.69
CA GLY A 210 -0.61 0.79 -0.25
C GLY A 210 -2.15 0.91 -0.29
N GLY A 211 -2.85 -0.19 0.00
CA GLY A 211 -4.31 -0.22 -0.10
C GLY A 211 -5.02 0.74 0.86
N VAL A 212 -4.43 1.00 2.04
CA VAL A 212 -5.00 1.92 3.04
C VAL A 212 -4.91 3.39 2.60
N SER A 213 -4.07 3.74 1.63
CA SER A 213 -3.94 5.12 1.12
C SER A 213 -5.20 5.68 0.48
N HIS A 214 -6.16 4.83 0.14
CA HIS A 214 -7.48 5.25 -0.35
C HIS A 214 -8.39 5.78 0.75
N CYS A 215 -8.15 5.45 2.03
CA CYS A 215 -8.91 5.98 3.15
C CYS A 215 -8.42 7.38 3.51
N GLN A 216 -9.17 8.40 3.07
CA GLN A 216 -8.84 9.81 3.30
C GLN A 216 -8.93 10.19 4.79
N THR A 217 -9.87 9.57 5.51
CA THR A 217 -9.98 9.75 6.96
C THR A 217 -8.72 9.27 7.67
N PHE A 218 -8.16 8.12 7.25
CA PHE A 218 -6.89 7.64 7.78
C PHE A 218 -5.74 8.59 7.45
N ALA A 219 -5.64 9.06 6.20
CA ALA A 219 -4.58 9.98 5.77
C ALA A 219 -4.60 11.29 6.59
N ARG A 220 -5.78 11.90 6.79
CA ARG A 220 -5.94 13.11 7.63
C ARG A 220 -5.54 12.88 9.10
N MET A 221 -5.95 11.75 9.68
CA MET A 221 -5.59 11.43 11.07
C MET A 221 -4.09 11.14 11.19
N LEU A 222 -3.49 10.46 10.21
CA LEU A 222 -2.05 10.23 10.16
C LEU A 222 -1.27 11.54 10.08
N GLU A 223 -1.67 12.45 9.19
CA GLU A 223 -1.11 13.80 9.07
C GLU A 223 -1.17 14.57 10.39
N SER A 224 -2.34 14.54 11.06
CA SER A 224 -2.52 15.16 12.37
C SER A 224 -1.57 14.61 13.44
N HIS A 225 -1.37 13.30 13.49
CA HIS A 225 -0.46 12.67 14.45
C HIS A 225 1.03 12.87 14.13
N LEU A 226 1.37 12.99 12.85
CA LEU A 226 2.75 13.25 12.41
C LEU A 226 3.16 14.72 12.54
N GLY A 227 2.18 15.64 12.49
CA GLY A 227 2.43 17.08 12.46
C GLY A 227 3.09 17.56 11.15
N MET A 228 2.97 16.80 10.06
CA MET A 228 3.52 17.13 8.75
C MET A 228 2.62 16.60 7.62
N PRO A 229 2.59 17.26 6.44
CA PRO A 229 1.75 16.88 5.32
C PRO A 229 2.00 15.45 4.82
N VAL A 230 0.91 14.72 4.59
CA VAL A 230 0.89 13.38 4.01
C VAL A 230 0.11 13.41 2.70
N ASN A 231 0.83 13.30 1.59
CA ASN A 231 0.23 13.32 0.26
C ASN A 231 -0.27 11.92 -0.12
N THR A 232 -1.35 11.87 -0.88
CA THR A 232 -1.87 10.66 -1.52
C THR A 232 -1.87 10.82 -3.03
N HIS A 233 -2.03 9.72 -3.77
CA HIS A 233 -2.15 9.72 -5.23
C HIS A 233 -3.18 8.65 -5.66
N PRO A 234 -3.99 8.86 -6.71
CA PRO A 234 -4.95 7.85 -7.18
C PRO A 234 -4.32 6.48 -7.48
N ASP A 235 -3.09 6.47 -7.99
CA ASP A 235 -2.33 5.24 -8.26
C ASP A 235 -1.40 4.81 -7.11
N ALA A 236 -1.54 5.36 -5.91
CA ALA A 236 -0.63 5.08 -4.79
C ALA A 236 -0.56 3.60 -4.41
N GLN A 237 -1.67 2.86 -4.52
CA GLN A 237 -1.68 1.42 -4.26
C GLN A 237 -0.87 0.60 -5.27
N PHE A 238 -0.55 1.16 -6.44
CA PHE A 238 0.27 0.52 -7.47
C PHE A 238 1.76 0.86 -7.35
N ALA A 239 2.20 1.61 -6.34
CA ALA A 239 3.58 2.10 -6.23
C ALA A 239 4.62 0.98 -6.40
N GLY A 240 4.42 -0.20 -5.79
CA GLY A 240 5.30 -1.36 -5.96
C GLY A 240 5.38 -1.83 -7.42
N ALA A 241 4.24 -2.01 -8.08
CA ALA A 241 4.17 -2.43 -9.48
C ALA A 241 4.74 -1.36 -10.44
N ILE A 242 4.47 -0.07 -10.17
CA ILE A 242 5.04 1.04 -10.93
C ILE A 242 6.57 1.03 -10.84
N GLY A 243 7.12 0.93 -9.63
CA GLY A 243 8.57 0.89 -9.43
C GLY A 243 9.22 -0.31 -10.12
N ALA A 244 8.58 -1.49 -10.08
CA ALA A 244 9.02 -2.68 -10.80
C ALA A 244 9.05 -2.42 -12.33
N ALA A 245 8.00 -1.83 -12.89
CA ALA A 245 7.95 -1.48 -14.31
C ALA A 245 9.00 -0.45 -14.70
N VAL A 246 9.24 0.58 -13.87
CA VAL A 246 10.31 1.59 -14.09
C VAL A 246 11.69 0.94 -14.12
N ILE A 247 11.96 -0.02 -13.22
CA ILE A 247 13.23 -0.77 -13.23
C ILE A 247 13.39 -1.55 -14.53
N GLY A 248 12.35 -2.26 -14.97
CA GLY A 248 12.35 -3.00 -16.23
C GLY A 248 12.66 -2.11 -17.43
N GLN A 249 12.03 -0.94 -17.49
CA GLN A 249 12.27 0.03 -18.56
C GLN A 249 13.71 0.57 -18.58
N ARG A 250 14.31 0.83 -17.40
CA ARG A 250 15.72 1.26 -17.28
C ARG A 250 16.69 0.18 -17.75
N VAL A 251 16.43 -1.10 -17.45
CA VAL A 251 17.27 -2.22 -17.89
C VAL A 251 17.20 -2.38 -19.41
N ARG A 252 15.99 -2.30 -19.98
CA ARG A 252 15.78 -2.42 -21.44
C ARG A 252 16.48 -1.30 -22.24
N LYS A 253 16.50 -0.07 -21.72
CA LYS A 253 17.20 1.06 -22.38
C LYS A 253 18.72 0.95 -22.37
N ARG A 254 19.29 0.07 -21.52
CA ARG A 254 20.74 -0.14 -21.40
C ARG A 254 21.25 -1.33 -22.24
N ARG A 255 20.34 -2.13 -22.78
CA ARG A 255 20.63 -3.24 -23.71
C ARG A 255 20.47 -2.76 -25.15
#